data_a0a0798c36022e859d73d1c7958c8ffb
#
_entry.id   a0a0798c36022e859d73d1c7958c8ffb
#
_cell.length_a   1.000
_cell.length_b   1.000
_cell.length_c   1.000
_cell.angle_alpha   90.00
_cell.angle_beta   90.00
_cell.angle_gamma   90.00
#
_symmetry.space_group_name_H-M   'P 1'
#
loop_
_entity.id
_entity.type
_entity.pdbx_description
1 polymer ?
#
loop_
_entity_poly.entity_id
_entity_poly.type
_entity_poly.pdbx_seq_one_letter_code
_entity_poly.pdbx_strand_id
1 'polypeptide(L)'
;GVGRSTLESLIFSLAFRTFNYNRQTLIYNLDELINYGELTKYLDPSLVMKPEIEIRDEYDSDFLLQKEKEIFGFYLTNHPSTKYKYGRRDYVNLKDVANYFDKNINTVVLVERVKVIKTKNGDNMAFLTCSDEDGSISYTCFPKVYNLYNNITRGDVILVFGKVEKRLNELQIIVSKITKLN
;
A
#
# COMPACT_ATOMS: atom_id res chain seq x y z
N GLY A 1 -23.38 -11.73 -18.52
CA GLY A 1 -23.01 -10.36 -18.19
C GLY A 1 -21.71 -10.33 -17.37
N VAL A 2 -21.11 -9.17 -17.26
CA VAL A 2 -19.94 -8.96 -16.38
C VAL A 2 -20.44 -8.91 -14.93
N GLY A 3 -19.83 -9.68 -14.03
CA GLY A 3 -20.24 -9.72 -12.62
C GLY A 3 -19.91 -8.40 -11.90
N ARG A 4 -20.68 -8.08 -10.83
CA ARG A 4 -20.49 -6.89 -10.00
C ARG A 4 -19.03 -6.72 -9.54
N SER A 5 -18.45 -7.78 -8.98
CA SER A 5 -17.04 -7.74 -8.49
C SER A 5 -16.03 -7.36 -9.57
N THR A 6 -16.25 -7.82 -10.81
CA THR A 6 -15.41 -7.44 -11.95
C THR A 6 -15.56 -5.96 -12.30
N LEU A 7 -16.81 -5.45 -12.26
CA LEU A 7 -17.08 -4.02 -12.50
C LEU A 7 -16.45 -3.14 -11.41
N GLU A 8 -16.54 -3.54 -10.15
CA GLU A 8 -15.85 -2.86 -9.04
C GLU A 8 -14.35 -2.80 -9.24
N SER A 9 -13.72 -3.92 -9.60
CA SER A 9 -12.29 -3.96 -9.91
C SER A 9 -11.93 -3.04 -11.08
N LEU A 10 -12.76 -2.99 -12.13
CA LEU A 10 -12.57 -2.10 -13.27
C LEU A 10 -12.73 -0.61 -12.88
N ILE A 11 -13.66 -0.29 -11.98
CA ILE A 11 -13.83 1.08 -11.45
C ILE A 11 -12.58 1.50 -10.68
N PHE A 12 -12.11 0.68 -9.74
CA PHE A 12 -10.92 1.00 -8.96
C PHE A 12 -9.65 1.05 -9.80
N SER A 13 -9.59 0.33 -10.93
CA SER A 13 -8.48 0.38 -11.89
C SER A 13 -8.51 1.60 -12.82
N LEU A 14 -9.46 2.53 -12.64
CA LEU A 14 -9.67 3.71 -13.48
C LEU A 14 -10.03 3.37 -14.95
N ALA A 15 -10.54 2.17 -15.24
CA ALA A 15 -10.96 1.79 -16.59
C ALA A 15 -12.09 2.68 -17.13
N PHE A 16 -12.89 3.27 -16.23
CA PHE A 16 -14.02 4.15 -16.57
C PHE A 16 -13.75 5.65 -16.40
N ARG A 17 -12.48 6.06 -16.29
CA ARG A 17 -12.11 7.48 -16.12
C ARG A 17 -12.65 8.42 -17.20
N THR A 18 -12.95 7.89 -18.39
CA THR A 18 -13.49 8.64 -19.52
C THR A 18 -14.92 9.14 -19.30
N PHE A 19 -15.66 8.57 -18.34
CA PHE A 19 -17.01 9.01 -17.99
C PHE A 19 -17.06 10.24 -17.09
N ASN A 20 -15.91 10.76 -16.64
CA ASN A 20 -15.78 11.94 -15.78
C ASN A 20 -16.49 11.82 -14.41
N TYR A 21 -16.71 10.60 -13.94
CA TYR A 21 -17.16 10.32 -12.58
C TYR A 21 -16.02 9.75 -11.76
N ASN A 22 -15.97 10.12 -10.47
CA ASN A 22 -15.03 9.51 -9.54
C ASN A 22 -15.47 8.09 -9.15
N ARG A 23 -14.56 7.34 -8.52
CA ARG A 23 -14.78 5.91 -8.19
C ARG A 23 -15.93 5.72 -7.21
N GLN A 24 -16.04 6.57 -6.18
CA GLN A 24 -17.12 6.48 -5.19
C GLN A 24 -18.48 6.72 -5.83
N THR A 25 -18.60 7.70 -6.72
CA THR A 25 -19.83 7.93 -7.49
C THR A 25 -20.23 6.71 -8.32
N LEU A 26 -19.27 6.10 -9.04
CA LEU A 26 -19.54 4.91 -9.85
C LEU A 26 -19.94 3.71 -9.01
N ILE A 27 -19.27 3.46 -7.89
CA ILE A 27 -19.58 2.35 -6.97
C ILE A 27 -20.96 2.55 -6.33
N TYR A 28 -21.29 3.77 -5.91
CA TYR A 28 -22.58 4.09 -5.29
C TYR A 28 -23.75 3.82 -6.22
N ASN A 29 -23.64 4.18 -7.49
CA ASN A 29 -24.69 4.01 -8.48
C ASN A 29 -24.62 2.65 -9.23
N LEU A 30 -23.71 1.76 -8.87
CA LEU A 30 -23.37 0.57 -9.67
C LEU A 30 -24.56 -0.38 -9.87
N ASP A 31 -25.39 -0.59 -8.85
CA ASP A 31 -26.53 -1.49 -8.95
C ASP A 31 -27.58 -0.99 -9.93
N GLU A 32 -27.86 0.31 -9.90
CA GLU A 32 -28.81 0.92 -10.84
C GLU A 32 -28.28 0.89 -12.27
N LEU A 33 -26.96 1.13 -12.45
CA LEU A 33 -26.31 1.03 -13.76
C LEU A 33 -26.32 -0.40 -14.31
N ILE A 34 -26.09 -1.42 -13.46
CA ILE A 34 -26.21 -2.83 -13.85
C ILE A 34 -27.65 -3.16 -14.27
N ASN A 35 -28.62 -2.78 -13.46
CA ASN A 35 -30.04 -3.02 -13.76
C ASN A 35 -30.47 -2.36 -15.07
N TYR A 36 -30.07 -1.10 -15.28
CA TYR A 36 -30.33 -0.41 -16.53
C TYR A 36 -29.70 -1.13 -17.72
N GLY A 37 -28.43 -1.55 -17.60
CA GLY A 37 -27.73 -2.31 -18.64
C GLY A 37 -28.37 -3.67 -18.94
N GLU A 38 -28.92 -4.38 -17.94
CA GLU A 38 -29.64 -5.63 -18.16
C GLU A 38 -30.98 -5.41 -18.86
N LEU A 39 -31.74 -4.39 -18.45
CA LEU A 39 -33.03 -4.06 -19.08
C LEU A 39 -32.86 -3.64 -20.55
N THR A 40 -31.88 -2.85 -20.87
CA THR A 40 -31.61 -2.37 -22.24
C THR A 40 -31.07 -3.42 -23.19
N LYS A 41 -30.70 -4.63 -22.70
CA LYS A 41 -30.42 -5.78 -23.58
C LYS A 41 -31.66 -6.35 -24.27
N TYR A 42 -32.80 -6.22 -23.64
CA TYR A 42 -34.04 -6.88 -24.07
C TYR A 42 -35.12 -5.89 -24.48
N LEU A 43 -35.01 -4.64 -24.07
CA LEU A 43 -35.98 -3.57 -24.33
C LEU A 43 -35.32 -2.46 -25.14
N ASP A 44 -36.15 -1.74 -25.91
CA ASP A 44 -35.67 -0.52 -26.57
C ASP A 44 -35.17 0.49 -25.50
N PRO A 45 -33.93 0.99 -25.58
CA PRO A 45 -33.38 1.94 -24.62
C PRO A 45 -34.25 3.19 -24.42
N SER A 46 -35.06 3.58 -25.40
CA SER A 46 -35.97 4.73 -25.30
C SER A 46 -37.15 4.49 -24.35
N LEU A 47 -37.45 3.22 -24.07
CA LEU A 47 -38.52 2.80 -23.15
C LEU A 47 -38.04 2.57 -21.71
N VAL A 48 -36.76 2.57 -21.50
CA VAL A 48 -36.12 2.35 -20.18
C VAL A 48 -35.67 3.70 -19.61
N MET A 49 -36.16 4.02 -18.41
CA MET A 49 -35.77 5.25 -17.73
C MET A 49 -34.26 5.17 -17.41
N LYS A 50 -33.51 6.17 -17.83
CA LYS A 50 -32.06 6.28 -17.50
C LYS A 50 -31.91 6.55 -16.01
N PRO A 51 -30.96 5.87 -15.32
CA PRO A 51 -30.69 6.16 -13.92
C PRO A 51 -30.14 7.57 -13.74
N GLU A 52 -30.60 8.25 -12.72
CA GLU A 52 -30.00 9.49 -12.26
C GLU A 52 -28.73 9.18 -11.46
N ILE A 53 -27.62 9.79 -11.83
CA ILE A 53 -26.34 9.57 -11.16
C ILE A 53 -26.23 10.48 -9.95
N GLU A 54 -26.29 9.89 -8.76
CA GLU A 54 -26.05 10.61 -7.51
C GLU A 54 -24.56 10.81 -7.31
N ILE A 55 -24.11 12.06 -7.31
CA ILE A 55 -22.69 12.42 -7.18
C ILE A 55 -22.25 12.26 -5.73
N ARG A 56 -21.10 11.64 -5.53
CA ARG A 56 -20.40 11.45 -4.25
C ARG A 56 -19.00 12.03 -4.31
N ASP A 57 -18.49 12.41 -3.14
CA ASP A 57 -17.07 12.74 -3.02
C ASP A 57 -16.21 11.51 -3.31
N GLU A 58 -14.96 11.70 -3.73
CA GLU A 58 -14.05 10.58 -3.95
C GLU A 58 -13.65 9.95 -2.61
N TYR A 59 -13.34 8.65 -2.63
CA TYR A 59 -12.73 7.96 -1.49
C TYR A 59 -11.43 8.65 -1.07
N ASP A 60 -11.09 8.54 0.22
CA ASP A 60 -9.80 9.02 0.69
C ASP A 60 -8.62 8.24 0.04
N SER A 61 -7.45 8.88 0.03
CA SER A 61 -6.29 8.34 -0.67
C SER A 61 -5.78 7.01 -0.09
N ASP A 62 -5.91 6.81 1.23
CA ASP A 62 -5.42 5.58 1.87
C ASP A 62 -6.32 4.40 1.51
N PHE A 63 -7.63 4.61 1.47
CA PHE A 63 -8.59 3.60 1.00
C PHE A 63 -8.32 3.22 -0.46
N LEU A 64 -8.06 4.20 -1.33
CA LEU A 64 -7.78 3.96 -2.74
C LEU A 64 -6.47 3.17 -2.93
N LEU A 65 -5.41 3.51 -2.21
CA LEU A 65 -4.15 2.75 -2.23
C LEU A 65 -4.33 1.32 -1.75
N GLN A 66 -5.14 1.11 -0.70
CA GLN A 66 -5.49 -0.24 -0.25
C GLN A 66 -6.20 -1.03 -1.35
N LYS A 67 -7.17 -0.42 -2.05
CA LYS A 67 -7.89 -1.06 -3.16
C LYS A 67 -6.97 -1.38 -4.34
N GLU A 68 -6.03 -0.50 -4.67
CA GLU A 68 -5.00 -0.79 -5.68
C GLU A 68 -4.18 -2.03 -5.29
N LYS A 69 -3.71 -2.10 -4.04
CA LYS A 69 -2.94 -3.25 -3.54
C LYS A 69 -3.75 -4.55 -3.56
N GLU A 70 -5.05 -4.49 -3.21
CA GLU A 70 -5.94 -5.66 -3.26
C GLU A 70 -6.15 -6.17 -4.68
N ILE A 71 -6.34 -5.28 -5.66
CA ILE A 71 -6.68 -5.61 -7.05
C ILE A 71 -5.44 -5.99 -7.86
N PHE A 72 -4.36 -5.21 -7.77
CA PHE A 72 -3.16 -5.37 -8.60
C PHE A 72 -2.02 -6.12 -7.89
N GLY A 73 -2.06 -6.25 -6.56
CA GLY A 73 -0.97 -6.79 -5.78
C GLY A 73 0.17 -5.78 -5.52
N PHE A 74 0.10 -4.60 -6.11
CA PHE A 74 1.08 -3.50 -5.95
C PHE A 74 0.38 -2.14 -5.98
N TYR A 75 1.08 -1.08 -5.62
CA TYR A 75 0.58 0.28 -5.66
C TYR A 75 0.83 0.88 -7.04
N LEU A 76 -0.23 1.31 -7.73
CA LEU A 76 -0.17 1.83 -9.10
C LEU A 76 0.07 3.34 -9.14
N THR A 77 -0.58 4.11 -8.25
CA THR A 77 -0.51 5.58 -8.26
C THR A 77 0.60 6.12 -7.39
N ASN A 78 0.62 5.78 -6.11
CA ASN A 78 1.65 6.22 -5.17
C ASN A 78 1.90 5.14 -4.11
N HIS A 79 3.16 5.01 -3.68
CA HIS A 79 3.45 4.15 -2.54
C HIS A 79 3.04 4.83 -1.22
N PRO A 80 2.50 4.10 -0.20
CA PRO A 80 2.07 4.70 1.08
C PRO A 80 3.16 5.50 1.80
N SER A 81 4.44 5.13 1.63
CA SER A 81 5.55 5.87 2.24
C SER A 81 5.77 7.26 1.65
N THR A 82 5.34 7.50 0.39
CA THR A 82 5.66 8.72 -0.36
C THR A 82 5.14 9.98 0.33
N LYS A 83 3.93 9.95 0.89
CA LYS A 83 3.36 11.11 1.60
C LYS A 83 4.16 11.52 2.83
N TYR A 84 4.84 10.58 3.48
CA TYR A 84 5.66 10.82 4.67
C TYR A 84 7.10 11.24 4.34
N LYS A 85 7.50 11.14 3.07
CA LYS A 85 8.78 11.63 2.54
C LYS A 85 8.70 13.13 2.20
N TYR A 86 7.50 13.66 1.94
CA TYR A 86 7.32 15.05 1.57
C TYR A 86 7.88 16.01 2.64
N GLY A 87 8.72 16.94 2.21
CA GLY A 87 9.39 17.90 3.09
C GLY A 87 10.57 17.34 3.91
N ARG A 88 10.86 16.04 3.87
CA ARG A 88 12.02 15.43 4.50
C ARG A 88 13.23 15.40 3.55
N ARG A 89 14.41 15.57 4.13
CA ARG A 89 15.69 15.44 3.42
C ARG A 89 16.67 14.48 4.10
N ASP A 90 16.27 13.91 5.21
CA ASP A 90 17.10 13.12 6.13
C ASP A 90 16.88 11.60 5.95
N TYR A 91 16.55 11.14 4.75
CA TYR A 91 16.34 9.73 4.45
C TYR A 91 16.99 9.32 3.11
N VAL A 92 17.19 8.02 2.94
CA VAL A 92 17.68 7.36 1.74
C VAL A 92 16.57 6.49 1.15
N ASN A 93 16.34 6.56 -0.16
CA ASN A 93 15.45 5.65 -0.86
C ASN A 93 16.07 4.25 -0.99
N LEU A 94 15.23 3.20 -1.03
CA LEU A 94 15.72 1.82 -1.05
C LEU A 94 16.58 1.49 -2.26
N LYS A 95 16.38 2.12 -3.42
CA LYS A 95 17.23 1.96 -4.61
C LYS A 95 18.68 2.40 -4.35
N ASP A 96 18.90 3.35 -3.45
CA ASP A 96 20.21 3.96 -3.18
C ASP A 96 20.94 3.32 -2.00
N VAL A 97 20.29 2.41 -1.25
CA VAL A 97 20.83 1.79 -0.02
C VAL A 97 22.16 1.11 -0.27
N ALA A 98 22.38 0.53 -1.44
CA ALA A 98 23.65 -0.13 -1.78
C ALA A 98 24.87 0.80 -1.69
N ASN A 99 24.69 2.11 -1.90
CA ASN A 99 25.73 3.13 -1.83
C ASN A 99 26.15 3.45 -0.38
N TYR A 100 25.41 2.94 0.60
CA TYR A 100 25.61 3.21 2.03
C TYR A 100 26.03 1.96 2.81
N PHE A 101 26.64 0.99 2.14
CA PHE A 101 27.14 -0.21 2.80
C PHE A 101 28.05 0.16 3.99
N ASP A 102 27.83 -0.52 5.13
CA ASP A 102 28.51 -0.31 6.43
C ASP A 102 28.24 1.06 7.09
N LYS A 103 27.27 1.83 6.59
CA LYS A 103 26.88 3.15 7.14
C LYS A 103 25.50 3.09 7.78
N ASN A 104 25.28 4.01 8.72
CA ASN A 104 23.94 4.26 9.27
C ASN A 104 23.18 5.23 8.39
N ILE A 105 21.93 4.88 8.12
CA ILE A 105 21.00 5.69 7.31
C ILE A 105 19.61 5.73 7.95
N ASN A 106 18.83 6.72 7.53
CA ASN A 106 17.38 6.74 7.73
C ASN A 106 16.69 6.27 6.46
N THR A 107 15.59 5.53 6.61
CA THR A 107 14.69 5.14 5.52
C THR A 107 13.24 5.36 5.93
N VAL A 108 12.39 5.77 5.00
CA VAL A 108 10.92 5.87 5.20
C VAL A 108 10.28 4.77 4.39
N VAL A 109 9.67 3.80 5.08
CA VAL A 109 9.21 2.55 4.47
C VAL A 109 7.87 2.08 5.03
N LEU A 110 7.14 1.31 4.23
CA LEU A 110 5.95 0.57 4.62
C LEU A 110 6.34 -0.82 5.11
N VAL A 111 5.78 -1.26 6.23
CA VAL A 111 5.93 -2.62 6.73
C VAL A 111 5.00 -3.56 5.96
N GLU A 112 5.55 -4.39 5.10
CA GLU A 112 4.79 -5.39 4.34
C GLU A 112 4.59 -6.70 5.13
N ARG A 113 5.58 -7.06 5.95
CA ARG A 113 5.56 -8.30 6.75
C ARG A 113 6.39 -8.16 8.01
N VAL A 114 5.89 -8.76 9.08
CA VAL A 114 6.62 -8.94 10.36
C VAL A 114 6.74 -10.43 10.64
N LYS A 115 7.96 -10.92 10.84
CA LYS A 115 8.25 -12.31 11.25
C LYS A 115 9.01 -12.29 12.55
N VAL A 116 8.33 -12.65 13.64
CA VAL A 116 8.96 -12.77 14.96
C VAL A 116 9.52 -14.19 15.13
N ILE A 117 10.73 -14.29 15.65
CA ILE A 117 11.38 -15.55 15.98
C ILE A 117 12.00 -15.46 17.37
N LYS A 118 12.24 -16.62 17.99
CA LYS A 118 13.03 -16.73 19.21
C LYS A 118 14.50 -16.99 18.90
N THR A 119 15.38 -16.27 19.58
CA THR A 119 16.82 -16.52 19.56
C THR A 119 17.15 -17.79 20.33
N LYS A 120 18.40 -18.26 20.23
CA LYS A 120 18.90 -19.40 21.03
C LYS A 120 18.78 -19.17 22.55
N ASN A 121 18.78 -17.94 22.99
CA ASN A 121 18.64 -17.56 24.40
C ASN A 121 17.17 -17.39 24.83
N GLY A 122 16.20 -17.63 23.94
CA GLY A 122 14.78 -17.52 24.22
C GLY A 122 14.19 -16.11 24.01
N ASP A 123 14.99 -15.10 23.70
CA ASP A 123 14.53 -13.75 23.46
C ASP A 123 13.83 -13.64 22.10
N ASN A 124 12.83 -12.77 22.01
CA ASN A 124 12.16 -12.47 20.73
C ASN A 124 12.99 -11.47 19.92
N MET A 125 13.10 -11.70 18.63
CA MET A 125 13.60 -10.76 17.63
C MET A 125 12.68 -10.78 16.40
N ALA A 126 12.75 -9.75 15.56
CA ALA A 126 11.91 -9.68 14.38
C ALA A 126 12.72 -9.42 13.10
N PHE A 127 12.25 -10.03 12.01
CA PHE A 127 12.58 -9.64 10.65
C PHE A 127 11.38 -8.92 10.06
N LEU A 128 11.60 -7.69 9.57
CA LEU A 128 10.59 -6.93 8.84
C LEU A 128 10.95 -6.99 7.36
N THR A 129 9.96 -7.20 6.50
CA THR A 129 10.07 -6.91 5.07
C THR A 129 9.40 -5.57 4.85
N CYS A 130 10.15 -4.58 4.42
CA CYS A 130 9.61 -3.25 4.20
C CYS A 130 9.88 -2.79 2.77
N SER A 131 8.98 -1.94 2.26
CA SER A 131 9.04 -1.41 0.90
C SER A 131 8.96 0.11 0.87
N ASP A 132 9.44 0.69 -0.20
CA ASP A 132 9.11 2.03 -0.66
C ASP A 132 8.73 1.99 -2.15
N GLU A 133 8.64 3.13 -2.82
CA GLU A 133 8.29 3.24 -4.24
C GLU A 133 9.33 2.59 -5.17
N ASP A 134 10.54 2.36 -4.69
CA ASP A 134 11.67 1.86 -5.50
C ASP A 134 11.94 0.37 -5.30
N GLY A 135 11.41 -0.26 -4.22
CA GLY A 135 11.63 -1.67 -3.97
C GLY A 135 11.34 -2.13 -2.55
N SER A 136 11.91 -3.27 -2.19
CA SER A 136 11.73 -3.92 -0.88
C SER A 136 13.05 -4.46 -0.35
N ILE A 137 13.28 -4.34 0.95
CA ILE A 137 14.47 -4.81 1.64
C ILE A 137 14.12 -5.41 3.01
N SER A 138 15.00 -6.26 3.55
CA SER A 138 14.85 -6.84 4.88
C SER A 138 15.44 -5.94 5.97
N TYR A 139 14.76 -5.87 7.10
CA TYR A 139 15.17 -5.17 8.31
C TYR A 139 15.26 -6.16 9.46
N THR A 140 16.36 -6.14 10.18
CA THR A 140 16.57 -7.03 11.34
C THR A 140 16.47 -6.22 12.63
N CYS A 141 15.49 -6.56 13.46
CA CYS A 141 15.30 -6.02 14.80
C CYS A 141 15.79 -7.04 15.82
N PHE A 142 17.01 -6.86 16.34
CA PHE A 142 17.54 -7.68 17.43
C PHE A 142 16.71 -7.50 18.71
N PRO A 143 16.80 -8.43 19.70
CA PRO A 143 15.92 -8.44 20.87
C PRO A 143 15.84 -7.12 21.62
N LYS A 144 16.96 -6.45 21.84
CA LYS A 144 17.00 -5.16 22.52
C LYS A 144 16.15 -4.09 21.82
N VAL A 145 16.19 -4.07 20.48
CA VAL A 145 15.41 -3.12 19.66
C VAL A 145 13.96 -3.59 19.54
N TYR A 146 13.73 -4.88 19.29
CA TYR A 146 12.39 -5.43 19.15
C TYR A 146 11.53 -5.21 20.41
N ASN A 147 12.10 -5.35 21.61
CA ASN A 147 11.38 -5.10 22.86
C ASN A 147 10.88 -3.65 23.00
N LEU A 148 11.55 -2.69 22.37
CA LEU A 148 11.13 -1.27 22.35
C LEU A 148 10.03 -0.98 21.32
N TYR A 149 9.95 -1.79 20.25
CA TYR A 149 9.10 -1.54 19.08
C TYR A 149 8.24 -2.75 18.71
N ASN A 150 7.82 -3.56 19.69
CA ASN A 150 7.05 -4.80 19.48
C ASN A 150 5.60 -4.56 18.99
N ASN A 151 5.16 -3.32 18.92
CA ASN A 151 3.85 -2.89 18.43
C ASN A 151 3.84 -2.57 16.92
N ILE A 152 4.95 -2.79 16.21
CA ILE A 152 5.01 -2.60 14.76
C ILE A 152 4.28 -3.76 14.07
N THR A 153 3.38 -3.41 13.17
CA THR A 153 2.53 -4.34 12.44
C THR A 153 2.57 -4.08 10.93
N ARG A 154 2.08 -5.04 10.17
CA ARG A 154 1.89 -4.87 8.72
C ARG A 154 0.98 -3.67 8.44
N GLY A 155 1.35 -2.84 7.47
CA GLY A 155 0.63 -1.62 7.09
C GLY A 155 1.13 -0.36 7.79
N ASP A 156 1.99 -0.49 8.81
CA ASP A 156 2.62 0.67 9.41
C ASP A 156 3.62 1.31 8.45
N VAL A 157 3.61 2.64 8.37
CA VAL A 157 4.68 3.41 7.73
C VAL A 157 5.62 3.90 8.82
N ILE A 158 6.90 3.58 8.66
CA ILE A 158 7.92 3.82 9.69
C ILE A 158 9.13 4.57 9.13
N LEU A 159 9.70 5.43 9.95
CA LEU A 159 11.05 5.97 9.78
C LEU A 159 12.00 5.07 10.57
N VAL A 160 12.95 4.45 9.88
CA VAL A 160 13.94 3.56 10.47
C VAL A 160 15.32 4.17 10.39
N PHE A 161 16.01 4.26 11.53
CA PHE A 161 17.45 4.49 11.59
C PHE A 161 18.16 3.16 11.81
N GLY A 162 19.13 2.83 10.97
CA GLY A 162 19.85 1.57 11.07
C GLY A 162 21.06 1.49 10.16
N LYS A 163 21.85 0.43 10.35
CA LYS A 163 23.07 0.16 9.63
C LYS A 163 22.81 -0.74 8.43
N VAL A 164 23.34 -0.35 7.27
CA VAL A 164 23.30 -1.17 6.06
C VAL A 164 24.34 -2.27 6.13
N GLU A 165 23.91 -3.52 6.04
CA GLU A 165 24.77 -4.70 6.04
C GLU A 165 24.39 -5.68 4.93
N LYS A 166 25.23 -6.68 4.69
CA LYS A 166 24.94 -7.82 3.82
C LYS A 166 24.75 -9.09 4.62
N ARG A 167 23.72 -9.85 4.28
CA ARG A 167 23.49 -11.20 4.78
C ARG A 167 23.24 -12.12 3.59
N LEU A 168 24.04 -13.17 3.45
CA LEU A 168 23.90 -14.13 2.32
C LEU A 168 23.84 -13.41 0.94
N ASN A 169 24.68 -12.39 0.72
CA ASN A 169 24.74 -11.54 -0.46
C ASN A 169 23.53 -10.60 -0.67
N GLU A 170 22.53 -10.60 0.21
CA GLU A 170 21.43 -9.66 0.15
C GLU A 170 21.65 -8.48 1.10
N LEU A 171 21.25 -7.29 0.69
CA LEU A 171 21.28 -6.12 1.55
C LEU A 171 20.18 -6.23 2.61
N GLN A 172 20.53 -5.84 3.83
CA GLN A 172 19.61 -5.67 4.95
C GLN A 172 19.94 -4.42 5.75
N ILE A 173 18.98 -3.96 6.55
CA ILE A 173 19.22 -2.90 7.53
C ILE A 173 19.10 -3.48 8.93
N ILE A 174 20.17 -3.34 9.71
CA ILE A 174 20.15 -3.64 11.14
C ILE A 174 19.54 -2.44 11.85
N VAL A 175 18.38 -2.63 12.42
CA VAL A 175 17.58 -1.57 13.01
C VAL A 175 18.16 -1.12 14.35
N SER A 176 18.33 0.19 14.51
CA SER A 176 18.70 0.84 15.77
C SER A 176 17.55 1.60 16.40
N LYS A 177 16.70 2.26 15.58
CA LYS A 177 15.55 3.05 16.05
C LYS A 177 14.44 3.01 15.02
N ILE A 178 13.19 2.99 15.52
CA ILE A 178 11.98 3.11 14.71
C ILE A 178 11.15 4.28 15.23
N THR A 179 10.54 5.02 14.30
CA THR A 179 9.48 5.98 14.59
C THR A 179 8.30 5.68 13.68
N LYS A 180 7.14 5.40 14.26
CA LYS A 180 5.90 5.19 13.51
C LYS A 180 5.39 6.53 12.99
N LEU A 181 4.96 6.58 11.72
CA LEU A 181 4.55 7.80 11.02
C LEU A 181 3.05 7.89 10.77
N ASN A 182 2.33 6.77 10.85
CA ASN A 182 0.87 6.69 10.72
C ASN A 182 0.21 6.26 12.01
#